data_00290df5347d484da58d1b0c326bc5de
#
_entry.id   00290df5347d484da58d1b0c326bc5de
#
_cell.length_a   1.000
_cell.length_b   1.000
_cell.length_c   1.000
_cell.angle_alpha   90.00
_cell.angle_beta   90.00
_cell.angle_gamma   90.00
#
_symmetry.space_group_name_H-M   'P 1'
#
loop_
_entity.id
_entity.type
_entity.pdbx_description
1 polymer ?
#
loop_
_entity_poly.entity_id
_entity_poly.type
_entity_poly.pdbx_seq_one_letter_code
_entity_poly.pdbx_strand_id
1 'polypeptide(L)'
;EEAKAEGIAKMSLTNANPGTYSFTINSGDKSADFSLNITGDDLSDVATAINGANLDITATLEDSNKTLKLVNSLGQDIDFGNLQIPDIDKAQVTPTSFFSFQAVDAAGNSLSNEQTIYDKDQTIASRLDEIVTIQSHVSNQRAKVGARMNSAQRLRDVLEERQILINQDVSDLQDADLATLVTSLQSQLTSQEASQKAFINISKLNLFDFLG
;
A
#
# COMPACT_ATOMS: atom_id res chain seq x y z
N GLU A 1 -5.04 -19.02 16.17
CA GLU A 1 -5.56 -19.53 14.89
C GLU A 1 -5.94 -21.01 15.06
N GLU A 2 -6.95 -21.43 14.37
CA GLU A 2 -7.42 -22.82 14.36
C GLU A 2 -7.24 -23.39 12.96
N ALA A 3 -6.73 -24.62 12.87
CA ALA A 3 -6.63 -25.35 11.63
C ALA A 3 -7.53 -26.59 11.69
N LYS A 4 -8.15 -26.95 10.58
CA LYS A 4 -9.14 -28.00 10.49
C LYS A 4 -8.85 -28.97 9.33
N ALA A 5 -9.04 -30.26 9.58
CA ALA A 5 -8.95 -31.32 8.58
C ALA A 5 -10.06 -32.38 8.77
N GLU A 6 -10.63 -32.85 7.67
CA GLU A 6 -11.59 -33.94 7.67
C GLU A 6 -10.87 -35.29 7.77
N GLY A 7 -11.05 -35.97 8.87
CA GLY A 7 -10.64 -37.39 9.08
C GLY A 7 -9.14 -37.63 9.15
N ILE A 8 -8.30 -37.03 8.31
CA ILE A 8 -6.86 -37.29 8.29
C ILE A 8 -6.10 -35.97 8.12
N ALA A 9 -5.11 -35.75 8.98
CA ALA A 9 -4.23 -34.59 8.93
C ALA A 9 -2.75 -34.97 9.00
N LYS A 10 -1.91 -34.13 8.42
CA LYS A 10 -0.48 -34.10 8.74
C LYS A 10 -0.16 -32.86 9.58
N MET A 11 0.66 -33.05 10.60
CA MET A 11 1.13 -32.00 11.48
C MET A 11 2.64 -32.07 11.59
N SER A 12 3.33 -30.95 11.47
CA SER A 12 4.76 -30.85 11.71
C SER A 12 5.07 -29.65 12.58
N LEU A 13 6.21 -29.68 13.29
CA LEU A 13 6.72 -28.57 14.08
C LEU A 13 8.03 -28.13 13.45
N THR A 14 8.14 -26.83 13.16
CA THR A 14 9.31 -26.26 12.51
C THR A 14 10.03 -25.30 13.44
N ASN A 15 11.36 -25.41 13.49
CA ASN A 15 12.25 -24.58 14.31
C ASN A 15 11.88 -24.54 15.80
N ALA A 16 11.54 -25.70 16.35
CA ALA A 16 11.16 -25.82 17.75
C ALA A 16 12.35 -25.45 18.68
N ASN A 17 12.14 -24.46 19.54
CA ASN A 17 13.03 -24.21 20.66
C ASN A 17 12.63 -25.10 21.84
N PRO A 18 13.61 -25.56 22.66
CA PRO A 18 13.30 -26.34 23.85
C PRO A 18 12.40 -25.59 24.82
N GLY A 19 11.32 -26.22 25.24
CA GLY A 19 10.42 -25.63 26.22
C GLY A 19 9.01 -26.23 26.19
N THR A 20 8.11 -25.64 26.96
CA THR A 20 6.73 -26.12 27.08
C THR A 20 5.87 -25.55 25.96
N TYR A 21 5.29 -26.44 25.18
CA TYR A 21 4.27 -26.15 24.15
C TYR A 21 2.92 -26.58 24.69
N SER A 22 1.93 -25.71 24.56
CA SER A 22 0.55 -26.04 24.91
C SER A 22 -0.35 -25.82 23.69
N PHE A 23 -1.27 -26.73 23.46
CA PHE A 23 -2.21 -26.66 22.35
C PHE A 23 -3.45 -27.53 22.64
N THR A 24 -4.52 -27.28 21.92
CA THR A 24 -5.78 -28.03 22.02
C THR A 24 -6.02 -28.80 20.73
N ILE A 25 -6.42 -30.06 20.82
CA ILE A 25 -6.94 -30.85 19.69
C ILE A 25 -8.37 -31.18 19.98
N ASN A 26 -9.26 -30.86 19.02
CA ASN A 26 -10.65 -31.28 19.02
C ASN A 26 -10.85 -32.35 17.95
N SER A 27 -11.70 -33.32 18.25
CA SER A 27 -12.04 -34.45 17.38
C SER A 27 -13.54 -34.76 17.51
N GLY A 28 -14.34 -34.23 16.59
CA GLY A 28 -15.79 -34.24 16.73
C GLY A 28 -16.24 -33.57 18.04
N ASP A 29 -16.91 -34.33 18.91
CA ASP A 29 -17.39 -33.86 20.22
C ASP A 29 -16.33 -33.97 21.35
N LYS A 30 -15.14 -34.47 21.04
CA LYS A 30 -14.06 -34.68 22.03
C LYS A 30 -13.02 -33.55 21.92
N SER A 31 -12.47 -33.16 23.06
CA SER A 31 -11.42 -32.15 23.15
C SER A 31 -10.38 -32.58 24.19
N ALA A 32 -9.13 -32.30 23.91
CA ALA A 32 -8.04 -32.44 24.87
C ALA A 32 -7.03 -31.29 24.75
N ASP A 33 -6.57 -30.82 25.91
CA ASP A 33 -5.51 -29.85 26.03
C ASP A 33 -4.19 -30.57 26.34
N PHE A 34 -3.17 -30.21 25.63
CA PHE A 34 -1.83 -30.75 25.76
C PHE A 34 -0.88 -29.69 26.30
N SER A 35 0.02 -30.10 27.18
CA SER A 35 1.11 -29.27 27.67
C SER A 35 2.36 -30.17 27.75
N LEU A 36 3.26 -30.03 26.78
CA LEU A 36 4.37 -30.95 26.55
C LEU A 36 5.68 -30.19 26.49
N ASN A 37 6.74 -30.74 27.14
CA ASN A 37 8.06 -30.20 26.99
C ASN A 37 8.75 -30.78 25.76
N ILE A 38 8.88 -29.98 24.71
CA ILE A 38 9.49 -30.37 23.44
C ILE A 38 10.93 -29.86 23.41
N THR A 39 11.86 -30.70 23.00
CA THR A 39 13.30 -30.38 23.02
C THR A 39 13.90 -30.19 21.61
N GLY A 40 13.07 -30.17 20.60
CA GLY A 40 13.44 -30.01 19.17
C GLY A 40 12.29 -30.40 18.27
N ASP A 41 12.58 -30.69 17.02
CA ASP A 41 11.53 -31.02 16.02
C ASP A 41 11.04 -32.50 16.14
N ASP A 42 11.43 -33.23 17.21
CA ASP A 42 10.95 -34.61 17.45
C ASP A 42 9.57 -34.59 18.10
N LEU A 43 8.61 -35.16 17.42
CA LEU A 43 7.20 -35.21 17.85
C LEU A 43 6.80 -36.52 18.56
N SER A 44 7.75 -37.35 19.00
CA SER A 44 7.46 -38.64 19.66
C SER A 44 6.60 -38.50 20.92
N ASP A 45 6.92 -37.52 21.76
CA ASP A 45 6.15 -37.21 22.95
C ASP A 45 4.76 -36.70 22.64
N VAL A 46 4.63 -35.91 21.57
CA VAL A 46 3.33 -35.43 21.08
C VAL A 46 2.49 -36.56 20.57
N ALA A 47 3.06 -37.49 19.79
CA ALA A 47 2.36 -38.70 19.32
C ALA A 47 1.86 -39.56 20.46
N THR A 48 2.70 -39.77 21.46
CA THR A 48 2.36 -40.57 22.66
C THR A 48 1.21 -39.94 23.44
N ALA A 49 1.29 -38.59 23.64
CA ALA A 49 0.24 -37.87 24.34
C ALA A 49 -1.11 -37.89 23.60
N ILE A 50 -1.11 -37.70 22.28
CA ILE A 50 -2.35 -37.74 21.47
C ILE A 50 -2.97 -39.16 21.50
N ASN A 51 -2.14 -40.20 21.33
CA ASN A 51 -2.63 -41.58 21.38
C ASN A 51 -3.20 -41.94 22.76
N GLY A 52 -2.73 -41.30 23.83
CA GLY A 52 -3.23 -41.50 25.20
C GLY A 52 -4.50 -40.69 25.53
N ALA A 53 -4.88 -39.71 24.71
CA ALA A 53 -5.90 -38.72 25.06
C ALA A 53 -7.36 -39.13 24.77
N ASN A 54 -7.59 -40.34 24.25
CA ASN A 54 -8.94 -40.88 23.99
C ASN A 54 -9.78 -40.02 23.00
N LEU A 55 -9.13 -39.40 22.02
CA LEU A 55 -9.75 -38.52 21.01
C LEU A 55 -10.28 -39.25 19.78
N ASP A 56 -10.27 -40.58 19.75
CA ASP A 56 -10.48 -41.41 18.55
C ASP A 56 -9.47 -41.08 17.42
N ILE A 57 -8.36 -40.48 17.76
CA ILE A 57 -7.26 -40.17 16.85
C ILE A 57 -6.12 -41.14 17.10
N THR A 58 -5.57 -41.65 16.01
CA THR A 58 -4.29 -42.36 16.01
C THR A 58 -3.21 -41.47 15.41
N ALA A 59 -2.19 -41.14 16.18
CA ALA A 59 -1.03 -40.39 15.77
C ALA A 59 0.12 -41.34 15.41
N THR A 60 0.60 -41.26 14.17
CA THR A 60 1.75 -42.02 13.64
C THR A 60 2.87 -41.07 13.22
N LEU A 61 4.09 -41.42 13.56
CA LEU A 61 5.30 -40.65 13.21
C LEU A 61 5.73 -40.93 11.76
N GLU A 62 6.02 -39.91 11.03
CA GLU A 62 6.61 -39.91 9.67
C GLU A 62 7.86 -39.06 9.65
N ASP A 63 8.65 -39.12 8.56
CA ASP A 63 9.80 -38.24 8.28
C ASP A 63 10.81 -38.11 9.43
N SER A 64 11.26 -39.25 9.97
CA SER A 64 12.21 -39.28 11.10
C SER A 64 11.70 -38.52 12.32
N ASN A 65 10.44 -38.74 12.69
CA ASN A 65 9.70 -38.18 13.83
C ASN A 65 9.40 -36.66 13.74
N LYS A 66 9.57 -36.05 12.58
CA LYS A 66 9.31 -34.61 12.40
C LYS A 66 7.89 -34.30 11.95
N THR A 67 7.18 -35.32 11.45
CA THR A 67 5.80 -35.19 10.99
C THR A 67 4.94 -36.22 11.69
N LEU A 68 3.75 -35.79 12.11
CA LEU A 68 2.70 -36.66 12.62
C LEU A 68 1.60 -36.78 11.58
N LYS A 69 1.24 -38.00 11.27
CA LYS A 69 -0.02 -38.32 10.60
C LYS A 69 -1.08 -38.63 11.64
N LEU A 70 -2.12 -37.83 11.66
CA LEU A 70 -3.28 -37.96 12.55
C LEU A 70 -4.44 -38.60 11.78
N VAL A 71 -4.99 -39.67 12.26
CA VAL A 71 -6.13 -40.36 11.63
C VAL A 71 -7.25 -40.47 12.65
N ASN A 72 -8.40 -39.86 12.36
CA ASN A 72 -9.59 -40.06 13.16
C ASN A 72 -10.28 -41.37 12.74
N SER A 73 -10.49 -42.30 13.68
CA SER A 73 -11.07 -43.61 13.41
C SER A 73 -12.56 -43.56 13.00
N LEU A 74 -13.25 -42.46 13.32
CA LEU A 74 -14.65 -42.23 13.00
C LEU A 74 -14.82 -41.30 11.78
N GLY A 75 -13.72 -40.85 11.15
CA GLY A 75 -13.74 -39.92 10.02
C GLY A 75 -14.24 -38.54 10.38
N GLN A 76 -14.24 -38.19 11.67
CA GLN A 76 -14.65 -36.84 12.13
C GLN A 76 -13.53 -35.82 11.91
N ASP A 77 -13.91 -34.55 11.94
CA ASP A 77 -12.98 -33.46 11.81
C ASP A 77 -11.94 -33.44 12.96
N ILE A 78 -10.72 -33.09 12.60
CA ILE A 78 -9.63 -32.84 13.52
C ILE A 78 -9.34 -31.35 13.48
N ASP A 79 -9.54 -30.66 14.61
CA ASP A 79 -9.22 -29.24 14.75
C ASP A 79 -8.01 -29.08 15.67
N PHE A 80 -7.07 -28.24 15.27
CA PHE A 80 -5.88 -27.89 16.06
C PHE A 80 -5.90 -26.39 16.37
N GLY A 81 -5.75 -26.03 17.62
CA GLY A 81 -5.80 -24.64 18.03
C GLY A 81 -5.14 -24.32 19.36
N ASN A 82 -5.31 -23.09 19.81
CA ASN A 82 -4.83 -22.57 21.10
C ASN A 82 -3.33 -22.79 21.35
N LEU A 83 -2.52 -22.71 20.27
CA LEU A 83 -1.07 -22.90 20.40
C LEU A 83 -0.46 -21.83 21.31
N GLN A 84 0.31 -22.28 22.27
CA GLN A 84 1.25 -21.48 23.08
C GLN A 84 2.63 -22.07 22.96
N ILE A 85 3.62 -21.24 22.71
CA ILE A 85 5.03 -21.61 22.59
C ILE A 85 5.83 -21.13 23.79
N PRO A 86 7.05 -21.64 24.01
CA PRO A 86 7.93 -21.16 25.08
C PRO A 86 8.18 -19.65 25.02
N ASP A 87 8.27 -19.01 26.17
CA ASP A 87 8.45 -17.55 26.28
C ASP A 87 9.70 -17.00 25.57
N ILE A 88 10.73 -17.84 25.40
CA ILE A 88 11.92 -17.45 24.64
C ILE A 88 11.63 -17.08 23.20
N ASP A 89 10.61 -17.69 22.62
CA ASP A 89 10.21 -17.45 21.23
C ASP A 89 9.25 -16.27 21.11
N LYS A 90 8.53 -15.95 22.18
CA LYS A 90 7.57 -14.82 22.22
C LYS A 90 8.25 -13.46 22.15
N ALA A 91 9.51 -13.38 22.54
CA ALA A 91 10.30 -12.15 22.47
C ALA A 91 10.75 -11.78 21.05
N GLN A 92 10.55 -12.65 20.07
CA GLN A 92 10.97 -12.43 18.69
C GLN A 92 9.83 -11.81 17.85
N VAL A 93 10.17 -10.79 17.07
CA VAL A 93 9.21 -10.08 16.19
C VAL A 93 8.69 -10.99 15.08
N THR A 94 9.50 -11.92 14.60
CA THR A 94 9.11 -12.94 13.62
C THR A 94 8.96 -14.28 14.30
N PRO A 95 7.80 -14.96 14.20
CA PRO A 95 7.62 -16.28 14.75
C PRO A 95 8.67 -17.25 14.18
N THR A 96 9.45 -17.86 15.03
CA THR A 96 10.45 -18.87 14.64
C THR A 96 9.94 -20.28 14.76
N SER A 97 9.10 -20.54 15.77
CA SER A 97 8.46 -21.84 16.02
C SER A 97 7.00 -21.81 15.63
N PHE A 98 6.59 -22.74 14.81
CA PHE A 98 5.20 -22.88 14.40
C PHE A 98 4.86 -24.32 14.10
N PHE A 99 3.57 -24.66 14.25
CA PHE A 99 3.03 -25.90 13.73
C PHE A 99 2.46 -25.70 12.33
N SER A 100 2.77 -26.62 11.42
CA SER A 100 2.05 -26.77 10.18
C SER A 100 0.98 -27.83 10.32
N PHE A 101 -0.18 -27.58 9.70
CA PHE A 101 -1.30 -28.51 9.72
C PHE A 101 -1.92 -28.58 8.32
N GLN A 102 -2.13 -29.79 7.81
CA GLN A 102 -2.63 -30.00 6.46
C GLN A 102 -3.59 -31.19 6.41
N ALA A 103 -4.75 -31.02 5.78
CA ALA A 103 -5.63 -32.14 5.47
C ALA A 103 -5.03 -32.97 4.33
N VAL A 104 -5.04 -34.31 4.53
CA VAL A 104 -4.51 -35.27 3.56
C VAL A 104 -5.50 -36.44 3.35
N ASP A 105 -5.38 -37.15 2.22
CA ASP A 105 -6.08 -38.37 1.98
C ASP A 105 -5.42 -39.60 2.65
N ALA A 106 -6.03 -40.78 2.54
CA ALA A 106 -5.46 -41.99 3.08
C ALA A 106 -4.10 -42.38 2.49
N ALA A 107 -3.81 -41.98 1.27
CA ALA A 107 -2.54 -42.18 0.59
C ALA A 107 -1.48 -41.12 0.98
N GLY A 108 -1.87 -40.07 1.72
CA GLY A 108 -1.00 -39.00 2.16
C GLY A 108 -0.91 -37.82 1.18
N ASN A 109 -1.76 -37.78 0.14
CA ASN A 109 -1.81 -36.63 -0.78
C ASN A 109 -2.54 -35.49 -0.12
N SER A 110 -2.08 -34.26 -0.38
CA SER A 110 -2.64 -33.03 0.18
C SER A 110 -4.05 -32.77 -0.36
N LEU A 111 -5.02 -32.59 0.54
CA LEU A 111 -6.39 -32.18 0.24
C LEU A 111 -6.63 -30.69 0.46
N SER A 112 -5.78 -30.04 1.27
CA SER A 112 -5.83 -28.61 1.54
C SER A 112 -4.45 -27.98 1.40
N ASN A 113 -4.41 -26.64 1.38
CA ASN A 113 -3.15 -25.93 1.57
C ASN A 113 -2.65 -26.17 3.00
N GLU A 114 -1.33 -26.18 3.17
CA GLU A 114 -0.69 -26.21 4.47
C GLU A 114 -1.06 -24.95 5.26
N GLN A 115 -1.57 -25.12 6.47
CA GLN A 115 -1.93 -24.02 7.37
C GLN A 115 -0.84 -23.92 8.44
N THR A 116 -0.27 -22.73 8.56
CA THR A 116 0.73 -22.44 9.59
C THR A 116 0.02 -21.86 10.82
N ILE A 117 0.25 -22.45 11.98
CA ILE A 117 -0.36 -22.06 13.25
C ILE A 117 0.72 -21.47 14.13
N TYR A 118 0.51 -20.23 14.50
CA TYR A 118 1.40 -19.46 15.40
C TYR A 118 0.75 -19.27 16.76
N ASP A 119 1.60 -19.03 17.75
CA ASP A 119 1.16 -18.54 19.06
C ASP A 119 0.36 -17.25 18.90
N LYS A 120 -0.73 -17.12 19.63
CA LYS A 120 -1.62 -15.97 19.61
C LYS A 120 -0.89 -14.66 19.96
N ASP A 121 -0.01 -14.71 20.95
CA ASP A 121 0.69 -13.51 21.43
C ASP A 121 1.76 -13.06 20.42
N GLN A 122 2.46 -13.99 19.76
CA GLN A 122 3.37 -13.68 18.67
C GLN A 122 2.64 -13.09 17.44
N THR A 123 1.49 -13.64 17.09
CA THR A 123 0.67 -13.11 15.99
C THR A 123 0.25 -11.68 16.26
N ILE A 124 -0.14 -11.35 17.50
CA ILE A 124 -0.48 -9.98 17.91
C ILE A 124 0.74 -9.06 17.83
N ALA A 125 1.89 -9.49 18.35
CA ALA A 125 3.12 -8.70 18.32
C ALA A 125 3.58 -8.38 16.88
N SER A 126 3.58 -9.37 16.00
CA SER A 126 3.93 -9.16 14.58
C SER A 126 2.98 -8.20 13.86
N ARG A 127 1.68 -8.28 14.15
CA ARG A 127 0.69 -7.36 13.59
C ARG A 127 0.82 -5.93 14.12
N LEU A 128 1.24 -5.77 15.38
CA LEU A 128 1.53 -4.44 15.94
C LEU A 128 2.73 -3.80 15.22
N ASP A 129 3.77 -4.56 14.94
CA ASP A 129 4.93 -4.08 14.20
C ASP A 129 4.59 -3.71 12.75
N GLU A 130 3.75 -4.51 12.09
CA GLU A 130 3.17 -4.19 10.78
C GLU A 130 2.40 -2.86 10.80
N ILE A 131 1.58 -2.62 11.84
CA ILE A 131 0.82 -1.36 11.99
C ILE A 131 1.77 -0.17 12.14
N VAL A 132 2.83 -0.27 12.93
CA VAL A 132 3.85 0.78 13.08
C VAL A 132 4.54 1.06 11.74
N THR A 133 4.86 0.02 10.98
CA THR A 133 5.45 0.15 9.65
C THR A 133 4.51 0.84 8.67
N ILE A 134 3.23 0.47 8.65
CA ILE A 134 2.20 1.10 7.83
C ILE A 134 2.02 2.57 8.23
N GLN A 135 1.99 2.88 9.53
CA GLN A 135 1.88 4.25 10.03
C GLN A 135 3.05 5.12 9.57
N SER A 136 4.26 4.59 9.63
CA SER A 136 5.47 5.26 9.11
C SER A 136 5.38 5.51 7.61
N HIS A 137 4.92 4.52 6.85
CA HIS A 137 4.71 4.65 5.41
C HIS A 137 3.67 5.73 5.08
N VAL A 138 2.52 5.73 5.75
CA VAL A 138 1.46 6.74 5.59
C VAL A 138 1.98 8.14 5.91
N SER A 139 2.76 8.29 7.00
CA SER A 139 3.36 9.57 7.38
C SER A 139 4.33 10.09 6.30
N ASN A 140 5.17 9.22 5.76
CA ASN A 140 6.07 9.55 4.66
C ASN A 140 5.31 9.95 3.38
N GLN A 141 4.22 9.27 3.05
CA GLN A 141 3.39 9.63 1.89
C GLN A 141 2.69 10.97 2.09
N ARG A 142 2.18 11.25 3.30
CA ARG A 142 1.60 12.57 3.64
C ARG A 142 2.64 13.68 3.49
N ALA A 143 3.87 13.49 3.95
CA ALA A 143 4.95 14.46 3.77
C ALA A 143 5.25 14.71 2.28
N LYS A 144 5.31 13.66 1.45
CA LYS A 144 5.50 13.79 0.00
C LYS A 144 4.35 14.55 -0.68
N VAL A 145 3.10 14.25 -0.30
CA VAL A 145 1.93 14.97 -0.82
C VAL A 145 1.98 16.44 -0.40
N GLY A 146 2.29 16.74 0.87
CA GLY A 146 2.47 18.11 1.35
C GLY A 146 3.54 18.89 0.58
N ALA A 147 4.69 18.28 0.32
CA ALA A 147 5.76 18.88 -0.48
C ALA A 147 5.30 19.18 -1.92
N ARG A 148 4.55 18.26 -2.55
CA ARG A 148 3.98 18.47 -3.89
C ARG A 148 2.93 19.58 -3.91
N MET A 149 2.08 19.65 -2.89
CA MET A 149 1.12 20.76 -2.75
C MET A 149 1.80 22.11 -2.65
N ASN A 150 2.86 22.22 -1.81
CA ASN A 150 3.64 23.44 -1.70
C ASN A 150 4.31 23.82 -3.03
N SER A 151 4.78 22.82 -3.80
CA SER A 151 5.37 23.08 -5.12
C SER A 151 4.31 23.53 -6.13
N ALA A 152 3.13 22.94 -6.11
CA ALA A 152 2.01 23.34 -6.97
C ALA A 152 1.53 24.76 -6.62
N GLN A 153 1.48 25.10 -5.33
CA GLN A 153 1.12 26.46 -4.90
C GLN A 153 2.14 27.48 -5.41
N ARG A 154 3.44 27.25 -5.22
CA ARG A 154 4.48 28.15 -5.76
C ARG A 154 4.40 28.29 -7.28
N LEU A 155 4.11 27.21 -8.01
CA LEU A 155 3.95 27.28 -9.46
C LEU A 155 2.73 28.12 -9.85
N ARG A 156 1.66 28.00 -9.10
CA ARG A 156 0.45 28.81 -9.29
C ARG A 156 0.74 30.30 -9.08
N ASP A 157 1.44 30.63 -7.99
CA ASP A 157 1.82 32.01 -7.68
C ASP A 157 2.70 32.61 -8.82
N VAL A 158 3.66 31.84 -9.33
CA VAL A 158 4.49 32.25 -10.49
C VAL A 158 3.65 32.43 -11.76
N LEU A 159 2.67 31.60 -11.99
CA LEU A 159 1.79 31.72 -13.17
C LEU A 159 0.88 32.95 -13.06
N GLU A 160 0.36 33.24 -11.89
CA GLU A 160 -0.42 34.48 -11.63
C GLU A 160 0.44 35.74 -11.85
N GLU A 161 1.67 35.75 -11.35
CA GLU A 161 2.62 36.86 -11.58
C GLU A 161 2.92 37.04 -13.09
N ARG A 162 3.17 35.92 -13.80
CA ARG A 162 3.40 35.98 -15.26
C ARG A 162 2.18 36.49 -16.01
N GLN A 163 0.98 36.13 -15.58
CA GLN A 163 -0.25 36.59 -16.21
C GLN A 163 -0.44 38.11 -16.05
N ILE A 164 -0.08 38.64 -14.88
CA ILE A 164 -0.10 40.08 -14.64
C ILE A 164 0.94 40.81 -15.54
N LEU A 165 2.17 40.30 -15.65
CA LEU A 165 3.21 40.86 -16.51
C LEU A 165 2.78 40.83 -17.99
N ILE A 166 2.23 39.73 -18.47
CA ILE A 166 1.74 39.64 -19.86
C ILE A 166 0.59 40.60 -20.11
N ASN A 167 -0.33 40.77 -19.19
CA ASN A 167 -1.40 41.74 -19.35
C ASN A 167 -0.87 43.17 -19.38
N GLN A 168 0.18 43.46 -18.61
CA GLN A 168 0.85 44.76 -18.62
C GLN A 168 1.59 45.01 -19.92
N ASP A 169 2.35 44.05 -20.42
CA ASP A 169 3.04 44.11 -21.72
C ASP A 169 2.05 44.32 -22.88
N VAL A 170 0.89 43.63 -22.85
CA VAL A 170 -0.17 43.82 -23.86
C VAL A 170 -0.75 45.23 -23.78
N SER A 171 -1.00 45.77 -22.58
CA SER A 171 -1.50 47.11 -22.38
C SER A 171 -0.49 48.18 -22.90
N ASP A 172 0.77 47.99 -22.57
CA ASP A 172 1.85 48.92 -23.01
C ASP A 172 2.00 48.90 -24.54
N LEU A 173 1.87 47.72 -25.18
CA LEU A 173 1.88 47.60 -26.64
C LEU A 173 0.67 48.28 -27.29
N GLN A 174 -0.52 48.09 -26.71
CA GLN A 174 -1.74 48.74 -27.22
C GLN A 174 -1.68 50.24 -27.08
N ASP A 175 -1.15 50.77 -25.98
CA ASP A 175 -0.99 52.22 -25.75
C ASP A 175 0.06 52.83 -26.69
N ALA A 176 1.15 52.10 -26.95
CA ALA A 176 2.17 52.55 -27.92
C ALA A 176 1.63 52.58 -29.37
N ASP A 177 0.84 51.58 -29.77
CA ASP A 177 0.21 51.54 -31.08
C ASP A 177 -0.82 52.66 -31.24
N LEU A 178 -1.67 52.91 -30.23
CA LEU A 178 -2.61 54.04 -30.24
C LEU A 178 -1.91 55.39 -30.34
N ALA A 179 -0.81 55.62 -29.61
CA ALA A 179 -0.05 56.88 -29.68
C ALA A 179 0.57 57.07 -31.06
N THR A 180 1.08 56.02 -31.69
CA THR A 180 1.61 56.04 -33.06
C THR A 180 0.52 56.33 -34.07
N LEU A 181 -0.65 55.70 -33.93
CA LEU A 181 -1.80 55.92 -34.82
C LEU A 181 -2.34 57.34 -34.72
N VAL A 182 -2.48 57.86 -33.51
CA VAL A 182 -2.92 59.27 -33.29
C VAL A 182 -1.94 60.25 -33.86
N THR A 183 -0.64 60.05 -33.66
CA THR A 183 0.42 60.92 -34.22
C THR A 183 0.41 60.88 -35.74
N SER A 184 0.25 59.72 -36.34
CA SER A 184 0.15 59.53 -37.78
C SER A 184 -1.10 60.22 -38.37
N LEU A 185 -2.25 60.07 -37.69
CA LEU A 185 -3.50 60.71 -38.07
C LEU A 185 -3.38 62.25 -38.03
N GLN A 186 -2.76 62.78 -36.99
CA GLN A 186 -2.54 64.21 -36.81
C GLN A 186 -1.61 64.77 -37.88
N SER A 187 -0.57 64.02 -38.26
CA SER A 187 0.34 64.37 -39.36
C SER A 187 -0.41 64.39 -40.72
N GLN A 188 -1.27 63.42 -40.98
CA GLN A 188 -2.09 63.34 -42.18
C GLN A 188 -3.09 64.53 -42.29
N LEU A 189 -3.77 64.84 -41.18
CA LEU A 189 -4.68 65.99 -41.12
C LEU A 189 -3.94 67.31 -41.41
N THR A 190 -2.78 67.52 -40.80
CA THR A 190 -1.96 68.70 -41.05
C THR A 190 -1.50 68.78 -42.51
N SER A 191 -1.09 67.64 -43.08
CA SER A 191 -0.73 67.55 -44.52
C SER A 191 -1.89 67.88 -45.44
N GLN A 192 -3.06 67.37 -45.10
CA GLN A 192 -4.31 67.66 -45.86
C GLN A 192 -4.68 69.16 -45.82
N GLU A 193 -4.63 69.80 -44.64
CA GLU A 193 -4.86 71.22 -44.48
C GLU A 193 -3.84 72.05 -45.24
N ALA A 194 -2.53 71.70 -45.16
CA ALA A 194 -1.50 72.34 -45.93
C ALA A 194 -1.73 72.25 -47.44
N SER A 195 -2.11 71.04 -47.92
CA SER A 195 -2.40 70.84 -49.35
C SER A 195 -3.64 71.62 -49.82
N GLN A 196 -4.69 71.71 -48.99
CA GLN A 196 -5.85 72.53 -49.29
C GLN A 196 -5.48 74.04 -49.35
N LYS A 197 -4.72 74.50 -48.39
CA LYS A 197 -4.25 75.89 -48.40
C LYS A 197 -3.35 76.20 -49.63
N ALA A 198 -2.41 75.30 -49.97
CA ALA A 198 -1.62 75.38 -51.17
C ALA A 198 -2.47 75.43 -52.45
N PHE A 199 -3.46 74.53 -52.57
CA PHE A 199 -4.40 74.50 -53.72
C PHE A 199 -5.15 75.83 -53.84
N ILE A 200 -5.69 76.38 -52.75
CA ILE A 200 -6.42 77.65 -52.76
C ILE A 200 -5.52 78.75 -53.17
N ASN A 201 -4.27 78.83 -52.71
CA ASN A 201 -3.31 79.84 -53.08
C ASN A 201 -2.90 79.75 -54.55
N ILE A 202 -2.64 78.56 -55.05
CA ILE A 202 -2.35 78.32 -56.48
C ILE A 202 -3.51 78.71 -57.38
N SER A 203 -4.72 78.28 -56.97
CA SER A 203 -5.95 78.67 -57.72
C SER A 203 -6.18 80.14 -57.76
N LYS A 204 -5.89 80.88 -56.73
CA LYS A 204 -5.95 82.35 -56.68
C LYS A 204 -4.90 83.05 -57.57
N LEU A 205 -3.66 82.52 -57.54
CA LEU A 205 -2.58 83.05 -58.36
C LEU A 205 -2.80 82.87 -59.87
N ASN A 206 -3.31 81.68 -60.27
CA ASN A 206 -3.56 81.38 -61.69
C ASN A 206 -4.76 82.13 -62.31
N LEU A 207 -5.66 82.70 -61.53
CA LEU A 207 -6.80 83.42 -62.04
C LEU A 207 -6.61 84.94 -62.22
N PHE A 208 -5.70 85.53 -61.47
CA PHE A 208 -5.51 86.99 -61.48
C PHE A 208 -4.19 87.49 -62.17
N ASP A 209 -3.23 86.58 -62.32
CA ASP A 209 -1.94 86.95 -62.96
C ASP A 209 -1.95 86.80 -64.48
N PHE A 210 -3.05 86.20 -65.03
CA PHE A 210 -3.13 86.03 -66.47
C PHE A 210 -4.14 87.02 -67.17
N LEU A 211 -4.72 87.92 -66.41
CA LEU A 211 -5.72 88.91 -66.93
C LEU A 211 -5.28 90.34 -66.73
N GLY A 212 -4.00 90.60 -66.40
CA GLY A 212 -3.42 91.94 -66.28
C GLY A 212 -2.38 92.27 -67.34
#